data_2fcc0670d33a5306da48484c380f3bbf
#
_entry.id   2fcc0670d33a5306da48484c380f3bbf
#
_cell.length_a   1.000
_cell.length_b   1.000
_cell.length_c   1.000
_cell.angle_alpha   90.00
_cell.angle_beta   90.00
_cell.angle_gamma   90.00
#
_symmetry.space_group_name_H-M   'P 1'
#
loop_
_entity.id
_entity.type
_entity.pdbx_description
1 polymer ?
#
loop_
_entity_poly.entity_id
_entity_poly.type
_entity_poly.pdbx_seq_one_letter_code
_entity_poly.pdbx_strand_id
1 'polypeptide(L)'
;MQIRFEVLDKIKEIKPEYLLIVSNQGGIESGFVDEYDFRIKSEYITRAICQYCDCRCYCTYCTTNNKTDPYRKPNVRMLEGLLDIYVGDDFDHIKQKSLMIGDASGKEGQFSDSDKKTAENFGIEYMDVDDFVNALL
;
A
#
# COMPACT_ATOMS: atom_id res chain seq x y z
N MET A 1 13.48 0.25 -5.74
CA MET A 1 12.56 0.65 -4.65
C MET A 1 13.29 1.63 -3.74
N GLN A 2 12.68 2.78 -3.52
CA GLN A 2 13.28 3.86 -2.73
C GLN A 2 12.48 4.05 -1.44
N ILE A 3 13.18 4.11 -0.30
CA ILE A 3 12.56 4.37 1.00
C ILE A 3 12.60 5.87 1.27
N ARG A 4 11.43 6.44 1.57
CA ARG A 4 11.31 7.84 1.97
C ARG A 4 11.16 7.91 3.48
N PHE A 5 12.22 8.27 4.16
CA PHE A 5 12.25 8.28 5.63
C PHE A 5 11.29 9.30 6.24
N GLU A 6 11.02 10.41 5.57
CA GLU A 6 10.02 11.38 6.03
C GLU A 6 8.62 10.78 6.11
N VAL A 7 8.29 9.84 5.22
CA VAL A 7 7.02 9.10 5.27
C VAL A 7 7.01 8.16 6.46
N LEU A 8 8.09 7.42 6.67
CA LEU A 8 8.19 6.48 7.79
C LEU A 8 8.17 7.20 9.14
N ASP A 9 8.83 8.35 9.24
CA ASP A 9 8.81 9.17 10.45
C ASP A 9 7.40 9.65 10.79
N LYS A 10 6.62 10.03 9.76
CA LYS A 10 5.23 10.42 9.95
C LYS A 10 4.37 9.26 10.41
N ILE A 11 4.56 8.07 9.82
CA ILE A 11 3.86 6.85 10.24
C ILE A 11 4.19 6.51 11.69
N LYS A 12 5.47 6.60 12.05
CA LYS A 12 5.93 6.34 13.42
C LYS A 12 5.29 7.29 14.42
N GLU A 13 5.15 8.56 14.05
CA GLU A 13 4.49 9.59 14.88
C GLU A 13 3.02 9.27 15.11
N ILE A 14 2.31 8.82 14.07
CA ILE A 14 0.89 8.48 14.12
C ILE A 14 0.65 7.19 14.93
N LYS A 15 1.59 6.26 14.88
CA LYS A 15 1.53 4.96 15.57
C LYS A 15 0.30 4.13 15.16
N PRO A 16 0.15 3.78 13.89
CA PRO A 16 -0.95 2.91 13.49
C PRO A 16 -0.78 1.52 14.12
N GLU A 17 -1.89 0.84 14.35
CA GLU A 17 -1.85 -0.55 14.80
C GLU A 17 -1.30 -1.46 13.71
N TYR A 18 -1.70 -1.22 12.47
CA TYR A 18 -1.28 -1.99 11.29
C TYR A 18 -0.81 -1.07 10.19
N LEU A 19 0.24 -1.46 9.50
CA LEU A 19 0.69 -0.85 8.25
C LEU A 19 0.61 -1.90 7.15
N LEU A 20 -0.24 -1.67 6.16
CA LEU A 20 -0.46 -2.61 5.06
C LEU A 20 0.10 -2.01 3.78
N ILE A 21 0.92 -2.77 3.07
CA ILE A 21 1.57 -2.34 1.83
C ILE A 21 0.99 -3.16 0.69
N VAL A 22 0.42 -2.47 -0.31
CA VAL A 22 -0.12 -3.09 -1.52
C VAL A 22 0.55 -2.49 -2.75
N SER A 23 0.96 -3.34 -3.68
CA SER A 23 1.77 -2.90 -4.81
C SER A 23 1.40 -3.62 -6.09
N ASN A 24 1.29 -2.88 -7.20
CA ASN A 24 1.25 -3.46 -8.53
C ASN A 24 2.67 -3.68 -9.02
N GLN A 25 3.01 -4.91 -9.37
CA GLN A 25 4.34 -5.32 -9.83
C GLN A 25 4.24 -6.04 -11.17
N GLY A 26 3.64 -5.37 -12.15
CA GLY A 26 3.48 -5.92 -13.51
C GLY A 26 4.79 -6.22 -14.22
N GLY A 27 5.91 -5.66 -13.79
CA GLY A 27 7.23 -5.99 -14.30
C GLY A 27 7.60 -7.46 -14.11
N ILE A 28 6.99 -8.16 -13.16
CA ILE A 28 7.19 -9.59 -12.94
C ILE A 28 6.59 -10.38 -14.10
N GLU A 29 5.33 -10.13 -14.46
CA GLU A 29 4.69 -10.77 -15.60
C GLU A 29 5.42 -10.46 -16.90
N SER A 30 5.89 -9.23 -17.06
CA SER A 30 6.59 -8.78 -18.25
C SER A 30 8.04 -9.31 -18.35
N GLY A 31 8.54 -9.98 -17.32
CA GLY A 31 9.88 -10.57 -17.31
C GLY A 31 11.01 -9.59 -16.98
N PHE A 32 10.70 -8.35 -16.58
CA PHE A 32 11.71 -7.36 -16.21
C PHE A 32 12.22 -7.54 -14.79
N VAL A 33 11.44 -8.21 -13.93
CA VAL A 33 11.75 -8.44 -12.52
C VAL A 33 11.55 -9.92 -12.22
N ASP A 34 12.55 -10.55 -11.62
CA ASP A 34 12.44 -11.92 -11.13
C ASP A 34 11.59 -11.94 -9.86
N GLU A 35 10.56 -12.81 -9.83
CA GLU A 35 9.63 -12.85 -8.70
C GLU A 35 10.30 -13.28 -7.40
N TYR A 36 11.22 -14.25 -7.47
CA TYR A 36 11.95 -14.71 -6.29
C TYR A 36 12.78 -13.58 -5.67
N ASP A 37 13.53 -12.86 -6.50
CA ASP A 37 14.34 -11.73 -6.04
C ASP A 37 13.49 -10.62 -5.46
N PHE A 38 12.35 -10.31 -6.11
CA PHE A 38 11.40 -9.32 -5.63
C PHE A 38 10.84 -9.72 -4.27
N ARG A 39 10.44 -10.99 -4.11
CA ARG A 39 9.88 -11.48 -2.85
C ARG A 39 10.85 -11.36 -1.69
N ILE A 40 12.10 -11.77 -1.87
CA ILE A 40 13.14 -11.67 -0.85
C ILE A 40 13.39 -10.23 -0.45
N LYS A 41 13.50 -9.34 -1.43
CA LYS A 41 13.70 -7.90 -1.21
C LYS A 41 12.50 -7.28 -0.48
N SER A 42 11.29 -7.62 -0.91
CA SER A 42 10.05 -7.13 -0.32
C SER A 42 9.91 -7.56 1.14
N GLU A 43 10.23 -8.82 1.45
CA GLU A 43 10.21 -9.32 2.83
C GLU A 43 11.21 -8.60 3.72
N TYR A 44 12.42 -8.37 3.21
CA TYR A 44 13.46 -7.64 3.93
C TYR A 44 13.03 -6.20 4.23
N ILE A 45 12.51 -5.50 3.23
CA ILE A 45 12.08 -4.10 3.36
C ILE A 45 10.89 -4.00 4.32
N THR A 46 9.91 -4.90 4.19
CA THR A 46 8.74 -4.92 5.07
C THR A 46 9.14 -5.12 6.53
N ARG A 47 10.09 -6.01 6.79
CA ARG A 47 10.61 -6.24 8.13
C ARG A 47 11.34 -5.01 8.68
N ALA A 48 12.13 -4.35 7.85
CA ALA A 48 12.84 -3.13 8.23
C ALA A 48 11.85 -2.00 8.57
N ILE A 49 10.80 -1.84 7.78
CA ILE A 49 9.74 -0.84 8.02
C ILE A 49 9.01 -1.15 9.33
N CYS A 50 8.68 -2.41 9.56
CA CYS A 50 8.04 -2.87 10.80
C CYS A 50 8.86 -2.48 12.03
N GLN A 51 10.16 -2.72 11.99
CA GLN A 51 11.07 -2.38 13.09
C GLN A 51 11.20 -0.86 13.26
N TYR A 52 11.36 -0.13 12.16
CA TYR A 52 11.53 1.31 12.20
C TYR A 52 10.30 2.04 12.74
N CYS A 53 9.11 1.67 12.25
CA CYS A 53 7.85 2.30 12.64
C CYS A 53 7.25 1.74 13.93
N ASP A 54 7.77 0.64 14.45
CA ASP A 54 7.27 -0.05 15.64
C ASP A 54 5.77 -0.36 15.52
N CYS A 55 5.39 -0.98 14.40
CA CYS A 55 4.01 -1.39 14.13
C CYS A 55 4.00 -2.72 13.37
N ARG A 56 2.84 -3.38 13.35
CA ARG A 56 2.65 -4.59 12.56
C ARG A 56 2.54 -4.21 11.09
N CYS A 57 3.44 -4.76 10.26
CA CYS A 57 3.51 -4.43 8.84
C CYS A 57 3.38 -5.70 8.00
N TYR A 58 2.49 -5.67 7.01
CA TYR A 58 2.26 -6.76 6.07
C TYR A 58 2.22 -6.21 4.66
N CYS A 59 2.73 -7.00 3.71
CA CYS A 59 2.84 -6.61 2.32
C CYS A 59 2.25 -7.67 1.41
N THR A 60 1.56 -7.23 0.36
CA THR A 60 1.19 -8.08 -0.77
C THR A 60 1.38 -7.33 -2.07
N TYR A 61 1.50 -8.07 -3.17
CA TYR A 61 1.70 -7.47 -4.49
C TYR A 61 0.96 -8.27 -5.55
N CYS A 62 0.66 -7.60 -6.67
CA CYS A 62 0.03 -8.21 -7.83
C CYS A 62 1.06 -8.26 -8.96
N THR A 63 1.25 -9.45 -9.55
CA THR A 63 2.28 -9.68 -10.57
C THR A 63 1.81 -9.45 -11.99
N THR A 64 0.49 -9.34 -12.21
CA THR A 64 -0.10 -9.26 -13.54
C THR A 64 -0.28 -7.82 -14.02
N ASN A 65 -0.23 -7.63 -15.34
CA ASN A 65 -0.60 -6.39 -16.02
C ASN A 65 -2.07 -6.36 -16.45
N ASN A 66 -2.82 -7.41 -16.19
CA ASN A 66 -4.23 -7.51 -16.58
C ASN A 66 -5.09 -6.62 -15.67
N LYS A 67 -5.67 -5.57 -16.25
CA LYS A 67 -6.50 -4.60 -15.53
C LYS A 67 -7.78 -5.21 -14.94
N THR A 68 -8.21 -6.37 -15.42
CA THR A 68 -9.39 -7.08 -14.89
C THR A 68 -9.04 -8.01 -13.73
N ASP A 69 -7.77 -8.19 -13.42
CA ASP A 69 -7.36 -9.00 -12.27
C ASP A 69 -7.84 -8.34 -10.96
N PRO A 70 -8.62 -9.07 -10.13
CA PRO A 70 -9.16 -8.50 -8.88
C PRO A 70 -8.08 -8.00 -7.92
N TYR A 71 -6.86 -8.53 -7.99
CA TYR A 71 -5.75 -8.13 -7.13
C TYR A 71 -5.00 -6.90 -7.63
N ARG A 72 -5.19 -6.51 -8.91
CA ARG A 72 -4.49 -5.35 -9.45
C ARG A 72 -5.22 -4.07 -9.09
N LYS A 73 -4.52 -3.11 -8.45
CA LYS A 73 -5.06 -1.77 -8.22
C LYS A 73 -5.47 -1.12 -9.55
N PRO A 74 -6.62 -0.48 -9.66
CA PRO A 74 -7.50 0.00 -8.59
C PRO A 74 -8.52 -1.00 -8.05
N ASN A 75 -8.45 -2.28 -8.39
CA ASN A 75 -9.26 -3.31 -7.77
C ASN A 75 -8.79 -3.55 -6.32
N VAL A 76 -9.64 -4.14 -5.49
CA VAL A 76 -9.46 -4.06 -4.05
C VAL A 76 -9.16 -5.38 -3.35
N ARG A 77 -8.99 -6.47 -4.11
CA ARG A 77 -8.82 -7.81 -3.51
C ARG A 77 -7.57 -7.92 -2.63
N MET A 78 -6.48 -7.18 -2.95
CA MET A 78 -5.29 -7.18 -2.10
C MET A 78 -5.62 -6.62 -0.71
N LEU A 79 -6.38 -5.53 -0.64
CA LEU A 79 -6.78 -4.93 0.64
C LEU A 79 -7.71 -5.85 1.41
N GLU A 80 -8.71 -6.41 0.76
CA GLU A 80 -9.63 -7.37 1.38
C GLU A 80 -8.89 -8.56 1.98
N GLY A 81 -7.95 -9.11 1.22
CA GLY A 81 -7.15 -10.26 1.66
C GLY A 81 -6.28 -9.95 2.87
N LEU A 82 -5.59 -8.81 2.88
CA LEU A 82 -4.76 -8.41 4.01
C LEU A 82 -5.59 -8.17 5.28
N LEU A 83 -6.75 -7.52 5.13
CA LEU A 83 -7.65 -7.30 6.28
C LEU A 83 -8.16 -8.62 6.83
N ASP A 84 -8.63 -9.50 5.96
CA ASP A 84 -9.20 -10.79 6.37
C ASP A 84 -8.18 -11.66 7.10
N ILE A 85 -6.94 -11.71 6.59
CA ILE A 85 -5.89 -12.58 7.15
C ILE A 85 -5.30 -12.01 8.44
N TYR A 86 -5.03 -10.70 8.50
CA TYR A 86 -4.17 -10.13 9.53
C TYR A 86 -4.88 -9.18 10.50
N VAL A 87 -5.98 -8.55 10.09
CA VAL A 87 -6.62 -7.49 10.87
C VAL A 87 -7.96 -7.93 11.45
N GLY A 88 -8.85 -8.42 10.63
CA GLY A 88 -10.19 -8.85 11.04
C GLY A 88 -11.19 -8.75 9.90
N ASP A 89 -12.41 -9.24 10.12
CA ASP A 89 -13.47 -9.34 9.14
C ASP A 89 -14.54 -8.25 9.27
N ASP A 90 -14.48 -7.41 10.28
CA ASP A 90 -15.38 -6.25 10.42
C ASP A 90 -14.86 -5.10 9.56
N PHE A 91 -15.06 -5.23 8.25
CA PHE A 91 -14.53 -4.28 7.27
C PHE A 91 -15.09 -2.88 7.45
N ASP A 92 -16.37 -2.74 7.79
CA ASP A 92 -16.97 -1.42 7.97
C ASP A 92 -16.30 -0.64 9.09
N HIS A 93 -16.04 -1.29 10.22
CA HIS A 93 -15.36 -0.67 11.34
C HIS A 93 -13.90 -0.33 11.01
N ILE A 94 -13.20 -1.25 10.35
CA ILE A 94 -11.79 -1.08 9.96
C ILE A 94 -11.66 0.08 8.96
N LYS A 95 -12.54 0.14 7.95
CA LYS A 95 -12.52 1.19 6.93
C LYS A 95 -12.65 2.60 7.52
N GLN A 96 -13.49 2.77 8.53
CA GLN A 96 -13.69 4.07 9.18
C GLN A 96 -12.42 4.60 9.85
N LYS A 97 -11.50 3.72 10.21
CA LYS A 97 -10.24 4.04 10.90
C LYS A 97 -9.02 3.94 10.00
N SER A 98 -9.22 3.75 8.70
CA SER A 98 -8.15 3.50 7.74
C SER A 98 -7.86 4.72 6.88
N LEU A 99 -6.60 4.89 6.55
CA LEU A 99 -6.12 5.90 5.61
C LEU A 99 -5.19 5.22 4.61
N MET A 100 -5.42 5.43 3.32
CA MET A 100 -4.52 4.99 2.27
C MET A 100 -3.65 6.17 1.82
N ILE A 101 -2.36 5.94 1.68
CA ILE A 101 -1.43 6.93 1.12
C ILE A 101 -0.75 6.34 -0.11
N GLY A 102 -0.46 7.18 -1.08
CA GLY A 102 0.18 6.74 -2.31
C GLY A 102 0.64 7.90 -3.18
N ASP A 103 1.36 7.57 -4.25
CA ASP A 103 1.89 8.53 -5.21
C ASP A 103 1.13 8.53 -6.55
N ALA A 104 0.16 7.65 -6.71
CA ALA A 104 -0.70 7.59 -7.89
C ALA A 104 -2.06 8.22 -7.58
N SER A 105 -2.07 9.54 -7.49
CA SER A 105 -3.22 10.34 -7.04
C SER A 105 -3.93 11.09 -8.16
N GLY A 106 -3.43 10.97 -9.40
CA GLY A 106 -3.99 11.70 -10.54
C GLY A 106 -3.65 13.19 -10.57
N LYS A 107 -2.70 13.64 -9.76
CA LYS A 107 -2.21 15.01 -9.80
C LYS A 107 -1.42 15.27 -11.09
N GLU A 108 -1.31 16.54 -11.47
CA GLU A 108 -0.49 16.94 -12.61
C GLU A 108 0.94 16.40 -12.45
N GLY A 109 1.46 15.78 -13.53
CA GLY A 109 2.79 15.18 -13.54
C GLY A 109 2.88 13.77 -12.99
N GLN A 110 1.82 13.24 -12.38
CA GLN A 110 1.78 11.87 -11.91
C GLN A 110 1.39 10.91 -13.04
N PHE A 111 1.96 9.69 -13.01
CA PHE A 111 1.76 8.69 -14.06
C PHE A 111 0.40 7.99 -14.00
N SER A 112 -0.33 8.08 -12.89
CA SER A 112 -1.56 7.32 -12.68
C SER A 112 -2.39 7.92 -11.53
N ASP A 113 -3.65 7.49 -11.43
CA ASP A 113 -4.54 7.75 -10.31
C ASP A 113 -4.95 6.46 -9.58
N SER A 114 -4.26 5.36 -9.85
CA SER A 114 -4.69 4.04 -9.40
C SER A 114 -4.75 3.89 -7.88
N ASP A 115 -3.88 4.56 -7.14
CA ASP A 115 -3.93 4.50 -5.66
C ASP A 115 -5.15 5.22 -5.12
N LYS A 116 -5.43 6.41 -5.62
CA LYS A 116 -6.62 7.17 -5.22
C LYS A 116 -7.90 6.41 -5.55
N LYS A 117 -7.96 5.84 -6.76
CA LYS A 117 -9.11 5.03 -7.17
C LYS A 117 -9.27 3.76 -6.35
N THR A 118 -8.17 3.14 -5.93
CA THR A 118 -8.24 1.99 -5.03
C THR A 118 -8.93 2.34 -3.72
N ALA A 119 -8.54 3.45 -3.12
CA ALA A 119 -9.16 3.92 -1.88
C ALA A 119 -10.65 4.24 -2.08
N GLU A 120 -11.00 4.91 -3.17
CA GLU A 120 -12.40 5.21 -3.52
C GLU A 120 -13.21 3.92 -3.68
N ASN A 121 -12.69 2.96 -4.43
CA ASN A 121 -13.37 1.68 -4.68
C ASN A 121 -13.51 0.84 -3.41
N PHE A 122 -12.55 0.92 -2.51
CA PHE A 122 -12.62 0.22 -1.24
C PHE A 122 -13.47 0.93 -0.19
N GLY A 123 -13.65 2.24 -0.34
CA GLY A 123 -14.43 3.05 0.60
C GLY A 123 -13.66 3.52 1.83
N ILE A 124 -12.38 3.88 1.65
CA ILE A 124 -11.54 4.45 2.71
C ILE A 124 -11.01 5.82 2.31
N GLU A 125 -10.56 6.58 3.27
CA GLU A 125 -9.93 7.87 3.03
C GLU A 125 -8.59 7.70 2.31
N TYR A 126 -8.24 8.69 1.51
CA TYR A 126 -7.01 8.72 0.74
C TYR A 126 -6.27 10.04 0.91
N MET A 127 -4.95 9.97 0.93
CA MET A 127 -4.09 11.14 0.91
C MET A 127 -2.89 10.87 0.01
N ASP A 128 -2.57 11.84 -0.86
CA ASP A 128 -1.31 11.78 -1.61
C ASP A 128 -0.14 11.78 -0.62
N VAL A 129 0.92 11.04 -0.95
CA VAL A 129 2.05 10.86 -0.03
C VAL A 129 2.72 12.19 0.34
N ASP A 130 2.81 13.15 -0.58
CA ASP A 130 3.42 14.45 -0.29
C ASP A 130 2.53 15.29 0.64
N ASP A 131 1.22 15.22 0.46
CA ASP A 131 0.27 15.85 1.37
C ASP A 131 0.32 15.22 2.76
N PHE A 132 0.48 13.91 2.82
CA PHE A 132 0.59 13.17 4.07
C PHE A 132 1.80 13.61 4.90
N VAL A 133 2.95 13.77 4.25
CA VAL A 133 4.17 14.21 4.93
C VAL A 133 4.01 15.60 5.56
N ASN A 134 3.24 16.47 4.91
CA ASN A 134 3.03 17.85 5.36
C ASN A 134 1.80 18.02 6.25
N ALA A 135 1.00 16.98 6.46
CA ALA A 135 -0.22 17.09 7.23
C ALA A 135 0.05 17.14 8.75
N LEU A 136 -0.83 17.83 9.46
CA LEU A 136 -0.89 17.80 10.93
C LEU A 136 -1.95 16.76 11.33
N LEU A 137 -1.50 15.58 11.66
CA LEU A 137 -2.37 14.46 12.01
C LEU A 137 -2.23 14.07 13.48
#